data_9d1cdf1d3c54533cc58003f3b7b0e7a8
#
_entry.id   9d1cdf1d3c54533cc58003f3b7b0e7a8
#
_cell.length_a   1.000
_cell.length_b   1.000
_cell.length_c   1.000
_cell.angle_alpha   90.00
_cell.angle_beta   90.00
_cell.angle_gamma   90.00
#
_symmetry.space_group_name_H-M   'P 1'
#
loop_
_entity.id
_entity.type
_entity.pdbx_description
1 polymer ?
#
loop_
_entity_poly.entity_id
_entity_poly.type
_entity_poly.pdbx_seq_one_letter_code
_entity_poly.pdbx_strand_id
1 'polypeptide(L)'
;DTRYDGVEGRLRQQEELGADPYFTPSSAPFRTDPGAVTIDRRSSPEEIVTTWRLGTAELTGVKKWMPESYCWAVSKHPVGNERELAVLLRIIRAMRVVPAIERHRAIQEQCGERALPICALPRGPVAALIAEWCGLMTTSYLSVDAPELFDEVLRAFEASTDDLIAALADYRPVVVHFCDNISGE
;
A
#
# COMPACT_ATOMS: atom_id res chain seq x y z
N ASP A 1 -7.54 11.15 22.08
CA ASP A 1 -8.84 11.84 22.22
C ASP A 1 -9.83 11.16 21.28
N THR A 2 -10.74 10.35 21.81
CA THR A 2 -11.73 9.57 21.04
C THR A 2 -12.79 10.44 20.36
N ARG A 3 -12.84 11.73 20.64
CA ARG A 3 -13.81 12.69 20.08
C ARG A 3 -13.78 12.75 18.56
N TYR A 4 -12.62 12.43 17.97
CA TYR A 4 -12.39 12.46 16.52
C TYR A 4 -12.25 11.07 15.89
N ASP A 5 -12.67 10.02 16.59
CA ASP A 5 -12.62 8.68 16.04
C ASP A 5 -13.73 8.43 15.01
N GLY A 6 -13.42 7.57 14.04
CA GLY A 6 -14.34 7.20 12.97
C GLY A 6 -14.58 8.32 11.95
N VAL A 7 -15.52 8.09 11.04
CA VAL A 7 -15.86 9.04 9.96
C VAL A 7 -16.44 10.33 10.55
N GLU A 8 -17.43 10.21 11.42
CA GLU A 8 -18.11 11.38 12.00
C GLU A 8 -17.16 12.24 12.86
N GLY A 9 -16.28 11.61 13.64
CA GLY A 9 -15.28 12.33 14.43
C GLY A 9 -14.31 13.13 13.56
N ARG A 10 -13.86 12.53 12.44
CA ARG A 10 -12.97 13.21 11.48
C ARG A 10 -13.68 14.36 10.77
N LEU A 11 -14.92 14.19 10.35
CA LEU A 11 -15.71 15.26 9.76
C LEU A 11 -15.80 16.46 10.72
N ARG A 12 -16.16 16.20 11.96
CA ARG A 12 -16.21 17.23 13.01
C ARG A 12 -14.87 17.93 13.21
N GLN A 13 -13.77 17.18 13.26
CA GLN A 13 -12.43 17.76 13.41
C GLN A 13 -12.10 18.72 12.25
N GLN A 14 -12.41 18.34 11.03
CA GLN A 14 -12.13 19.15 9.85
C GLN A 14 -13.04 20.39 9.80
N GLU A 15 -14.32 20.25 10.15
CA GLU A 15 -15.24 21.37 10.30
C GLU A 15 -14.75 22.37 11.36
N GLU A 16 -14.32 21.90 12.54
CA GLU A 16 -13.78 22.75 13.61
C GLU A 16 -12.48 23.46 13.19
N LEU A 17 -11.69 22.84 12.30
CA LEU A 17 -10.46 23.44 11.75
C LEU A 17 -10.71 24.34 10.53
N GLY A 18 -11.92 24.39 10.00
CA GLY A 18 -12.26 25.09 8.76
C GLY A 18 -11.57 24.50 7.53
N ALA A 19 -11.26 23.18 7.55
CA ALA A 19 -10.62 22.49 6.46
C ALA A 19 -11.63 21.71 5.63
N ASP A 20 -11.39 21.60 4.31
CA ASP A 20 -12.19 20.77 3.42
C ASP A 20 -12.00 19.28 3.76
N PRO A 21 -13.07 18.54 4.09
CA PRO A 21 -12.95 17.16 4.50
C PRO A 21 -12.61 16.21 3.35
N TYR A 22 -11.56 15.41 3.53
CA TYR A 22 -11.24 14.29 2.63
C TYR A 22 -10.70 13.09 3.41
N PHE A 23 -10.84 11.88 2.81
CA PHE A 23 -10.38 10.63 3.42
C PHE A 23 -9.52 9.83 2.45
N THR A 24 -8.41 9.28 2.91
CA THR A 24 -7.54 8.44 2.10
C THR A 24 -7.46 6.99 2.59
N PRO A 25 -6.80 6.62 3.69
CA PRO A 25 -6.52 5.20 3.96
C PRO A 25 -7.77 4.38 4.28
N SER A 26 -8.76 4.99 4.94
CA SER A 26 -10.00 4.32 5.35
C SER A 26 -10.98 4.07 4.21
N SER A 27 -10.78 4.74 3.07
CA SER A 27 -11.62 4.62 1.87
C SER A 27 -10.99 3.79 0.75
N ALA A 28 -9.93 3.05 1.04
CA ALA A 28 -9.34 2.14 0.06
C ALA A 28 -10.36 1.10 -0.44
N PRO A 29 -10.62 1.06 -1.76
CA PRO A 29 -11.65 0.22 -2.36
C PRO A 29 -11.18 -1.22 -2.59
N PHE A 30 -10.15 -1.66 -1.89
CA PHE A 30 -9.56 -2.97 -2.05
C PHE A 30 -9.08 -3.58 -0.74
N ARG A 31 -8.81 -4.86 -0.78
CA ARG A 31 -8.07 -5.62 0.23
C ARG A 31 -7.02 -6.49 -0.45
N THR A 32 -5.97 -6.83 0.26
CA THR A 32 -5.00 -7.83 -0.21
C THR A 32 -5.46 -9.21 0.25
N ASP A 33 -5.59 -10.13 -0.70
CA ASP A 33 -5.75 -11.56 -0.44
C ASP A 33 -4.36 -12.20 -0.49
N PRO A 34 -3.86 -12.75 0.62
CA PRO A 34 -2.53 -13.34 0.66
C PRO A 34 -2.43 -14.67 -0.12
N GLY A 35 -3.56 -15.30 -0.48
CA GLY A 35 -3.56 -16.59 -1.17
C GLY A 35 -2.75 -17.65 -0.39
N ALA A 36 -1.70 -18.19 -1.02
CA ALA A 36 -0.81 -19.18 -0.40
C ALA A 36 0.31 -18.54 0.45
N VAL A 37 0.40 -17.22 0.53
CA VAL A 37 1.42 -16.52 1.32
C VAL A 37 0.98 -16.40 2.77
N THR A 38 1.80 -16.88 3.68
CA THR A 38 1.62 -16.60 5.10
C THR A 38 2.30 -15.30 5.46
N ILE A 39 1.57 -14.38 6.07
CA ILE A 39 2.09 -13.10 6.54
C ILE A 39 2.07 -13.09 8.06
N ASP A 40 3.25 -13.09 8.67
CA ASP A 40 3.44 -12.94 10.11
C ASP A 40 3.89 -11.51 10.42
N ARG A 41 3.17 -10.84 11.33
CA ARG A 41 3.50 -9.48 11.76
C ARG A 41 3.60 -9.42 13.27
N ARG A 42 4.81 -9.12 13.75
CA ARG A 42 5.10 -8.86 15.16
C ARG A 42 5.29 -7.36 15.36
N SER A 43 4.62 -6.80 16.35
CA SER A 43 4.65 -5.38 16.64
C SER A 43 4.98 -5.15 18.11
N SER A 44 5.91 -4.25 18.35
CA SER A 44 6.23 -3.66 19.66
C SER A 44 6.08 -2.14 19.57
N PRO A 45 6.21 -1.38 20.67
CA PRO A 45 6.23 0.08 20.62
C PRO A 45 7.34 0.68 19.76
N GLU A 46 8.43 -0.04 19.55
CA GLU A 46 9.64 0.46 18.88
C GLU A 46 9.90 -0.21 17.52
N GLU A 47 9.33 -1.38 17.27
CA GLU A 47 9.64 -2.16 16.08
C GLU A 47 8.44 -2.93 15.55
N ILE A 48 8.32 -2.98 14.22
CA ILE A 48 7.39 -3.84 13.49
C ILE A 48 8.20 -4.73 12.55
N VAL A 49 8.13 -6.04 12.76
CA VAL A 49 8.71 -7.05 11.88
C VAL A 49 7.60 -7.70 11.09
N THR A 50 7.70 -7.69 9.76
CA THR A 50 6.77 -8.39 8.89
C THR A 50 7.53 -9.43 8.08
N THR A 51 7.04 -10.66 8.10
CA THR A 51 7.61 -11.80 7.37
C THR A 51 6.58 -12.38 6.43
N TRP A 52 6.95 -12.52 5.16
CA TRP A 52 6.15 -13.17 4.11
C TRP A 52 6.77 -14.53 3.79
N ARG A 53 5.96 -15.60 3.84
CA ARG A 53 6.41 -16.98 3.55
C ARG A 53 5.58 -17.59 2.43
N LEU A 54 6.28 -18.23 1.48
CA LEU A 54 5.68 -19.03 0.43
C LEU A 54 6.45 -20.35 0.28
N GLY A 55 5.90 -21.43 0.84
CA GLY A 55 6.65 -22.69 0.99
C GLY A 55 7.89 -22.49 1.86
N THR A 56 9.07 -22.79 1.31
CA THR A 56 10.36 -22.60 2.00
C THR A 56 10.98 -21.21 1.78
N ALA A 57 10.38 -20.39 0.93
CA ALA A 57 10.87 -19.05 0.64
C ALA A 57 10.33 -18.04 1.65
N GLU A 58 11.18 -17.13 2.09
CA GLU A 58 10.84 -16.11 3.10
C GLU A 58 11.48 -14.78 2.75
N LEU A 59 10.71 -13.69 2.99
CA LEU A 59 11.21 -12.31 3.00
C LEU A 59 10.83 -11.66 4.32
N THR A 60 11.70 -10.81 4.86
CA THR A 60 11.45 -10.11 6.13
C THR A 60 11.81 -8.64 6.02
N GLY A 61 10.85 -7.79 6.32
CA GLY A 61 11.02 -6.34 6.44
C GLY A 61 10.89 -5.88 7.90
N VAL A 62 11.58 -4.79 8.24
CA VAL A 62 11.58 -4.21 9.59
C VAL A 62 11.32 -2.71 9.49
N LYS A 63 10.37 -2.22 10.29
CA LYS A 63 10.18 -0.79 10.54
C LYS A 63 10.52 -0.48 11.99
N LYS A 64 11.14 0.68 12.22
CA LYS A 64 11.43 1.19 13.56
C LYS A 64 10.71 2.50 13.80
N TRP A 65 10.24 2.68 15.01
CA TRP A 65 9.69 3.96 15.44
C TRP A 65 10.81 5.00 15.58
N MET A 66 10.62 6.16 14.97
CA MET A 66 11.56 7.29 15.03
C MET A 66 10.93 8.40 15.86
N PRO A 67 11.30 8.52 17.16
CA PRO A 67 10.70 9.51 18.06
C PRO A 67 10.88 10.97 17.58
N GLU A 68 12.01 11.26 16.95
CA GLU A 68 12.35 12.61 16.49
C GLU A 68 11.44 13.13 15.38
N SER A 69 10.91 12.22 14.56
CA SER A 69 10.05 12.54 13.42
C SER A 69 8.61 12.02 13.57
N TYR A 70 8.30 11.40 14.71
CA TYR A 70 6.99 10.81 15.00
C TYR A 70 6.47 9.90 13.88
N CYS A 71 7.36 9.10 13.28
CA CYS A 71 6.99 8.20 12.18
C CYS A 71 7.66 6.83 12.28
N TRP A 72 7.10 5.86 11.56
CA TRP A 72 7.69 4.54 11.35
C TRP A 72 8.59 4.59 10.11
N ALA A 73 9.90 4.45 10.29
CA ALA A 73 10.86 4.36 9.19
C ALA A 73 11.19 2.89 8.86
N VAL A 74 11.38 2.59 7.58
CA VAL A 74 11.88 1.29 7.14
C VAL A 74 13.36 1.20 7.49
N SER A 75 13.72 0.30 8.41
CA SER A 75 15.11 0.03 8.80
C SER A 75 15.72 -1.16 8.04
N LYS A 76 14.86 -2.05 7.53
CA LYS A 76 15.25 -3.14 6.64
C LYS A 76 14.15 -3.38 5.61
N HIS A 77 14.48 -3.23 4.34
CA HIS A 77 13.61 -3.67 3.26
C HIS A 77 13.65 -5.19 3.11
N PRO A 78 12.53 -5.81 2.68
CA PRO A 78 12.46 -7.26 2.49
C PRO A 78 13.40 -7.81 1.41
N VAL A 79 13.74 -6.99 0.41
CA VAL A 79 14.54 -7.37 -0.76
C VAL A 79 15.81 -6.52 -0.81
N GLY A 80 16.97 -7.16 -0.80
CA GLY A 80 18.28 -6.53 -0.90
C GLY A 80 19.15 -7.05 -2.05
N ASN A 81 18.67 -8.05 -2.80
CA ASN A 81 19.42 -8.67 -3.88
C ASN A 81 18.52 -9.40 -4.88
N GLU A 82 19.08 -9.86 -6.01
CA GLU A 82 18.38 -10.57 -7.09
C GLU A 82 17.67 -11.85 -6.61
N ARG A 83 18.30 -12.63 -5.73
CA ARG A 83 17.68 -13.86 -5.20
C ARG A 83 16.40 -13.55 -4.42
N GLU A 84 16.41 -12.50 -3.62
CA GLU A 84 15.24 -12.05 -2.86
C GLU A 84 14.20 -11.41 -3.79
N LEU A 85 14.62 -10.75 -4.88
CA LEU A 85 13.72 -10.25 -5.91
C LEU A 85 12.95 -11.40 -6.59
N ALA A 86 13.62 -12.52 -6.88
CA ALA A 86 12.97 -13.72 -7.40
C ALA A 86 11.96 -14.34 -6.41
N VAL A 87 12.24 -14.25 -5.10
CA VAL A 87 11.27 -14.64 -4.07
C VAL A 87 10.08 -13.68 -4.05
N LEU A 88 10.32 -12.37 -4.16
CA LEU A 88 9.25 -11.37 -4.23
C LEU A 88 8.33 -11.64 -5.42
N LEU A 89 8.87 -11.92 -6.60
CA LEU A 89 8.07 -12.25 -7.79
C LEU A 89 7.08 -13.39 -7.52
N ARG A 90 7.54 -14.45 -6.85
CA ARG A 90 6.69 -15.58 -6.48
C ARG A 90 5.61 -15.19 -5.47
N ILE A 91 5.95 -14.35 -4.50
CA ILE A 91 5.02 -13.84 -3.49
C ILE A 91 3.93 -12.98 -4.15
N ILE A 92 4.30 -12.02 -5.02
CA ILE A 92 3.33 -11.15 -5.71
C ILE A 92 2.39 -11.98 -6.60
N ARG A 93 2.92 -12.97 -7.34
CA ARG A 93 2.10 -13.87 -8.16
C ARG A 93 1.14 -14.74 -7.35
N ALA A 94 1.44 -15.01 -6.08
CA ALA A 94 0.57 -15.79 -5.17
C ALA A 94 -0.45 -14.93 -4.41
N MET A 95 -0.24 -13.61 -4.33
CA MET A 95 -1.14 -12.64 -3.70
C MET A 95 -2.05 -12.00 -4.75
N ARG A 96 -3.19 -11.45 -4.29
CA ARG A 96 -4.11 -10.70 -5.16
C ARG A 96 -4.59 -9.42 -4.48
N VAL A 97 -4.76 -8.38 -5.26
CA VAL A 97 -5.50 -7.18 -4.86
C VAL A 97 -6.96 -7.41 -5.27
N VAL A 98 -7.82 -7.59 -4.28
CA VAL A 98 -9.23 -7.91 -4.50
C VAL A 98 -10.07 -6.65 -4.31
N PRO A 99 -10.93 -6.30 -5.27
CA PRO A 99 -11.84 -5.18 -5.12
C PRO A 99 -12.70 -5.30 -3.85
N ALA A 100 -12.88 -4.20 -3.14
CA ALA A 100 -13.72 -4.06 -1.97
C ALA A 100 -14.47 -2.72 -2.02
N ILE A 101 -15.13 -2.48 -3.15
CA ILE A 101 -15.81 -1.22 -3.48
C ILE A 101 -16.82 -0.82 -2.41
N GLU A 102 -17.49 -1.80 -1.80
CA GLU A 102 -18.49 -1.55 -0.74
C GLU A 102 -17.92 -0.78 0.45
N ARG A 103 -16.63 -0.96 0.75
CA ARG A 103 -15.98 -0.18 1.82
C ARG A 103 -15.92 1.31 1.49
N HIS A 104 -15.59 1.65 0.25
CA HIS A 104 -15.56 3.03 -0.21
C HIS A 104 -16.98 3.60 -0.29
N ARG A 105 -17.94 2.83 -0.81
CA ARG A 105 -19.36 3.21 -0.89
C ARG A 105 -19.95 3.50 0.49
N ALA A 106 -19.70 2.65 1.48
CA ALA A 106 -20.16 2.85 2.84
C ALA A 106 -19.62 4.15 3.46
N ILE A 107 -18.35 4.51 3.19
CA ILE A 107 -17.78 5.78 3.66
C ILE A 107 -18.41 6.96 2.90
N GLN A 108 -18.63 6.82 1.60
CA GLN A 108 -19.30 7.85 0.79
C GLN A 108 -20.73 8.13 1.30
N GLU A 109 -21.48 7.10 1.63
CA GLU A 109 -22.81 7.22 2.23
C GLU A 109 -22.78 7.92 3.59
N GLN A 110 -21.81 7.60 4.45
CA GLN A 110 -21.63 8.25 5.74
C GLN A 110 -21.22 9.73 5.60
N CYS A 111 -20.40 10.06 4.61
CA CYS A 111 -19.99 11.43 4.34
C CYS A 111 -21.14 12.28 3.79
N GLY A 112 -22.00 11.69 2.96
CA GLY A 112 -23.02 12.44 2.22
C GLY A 112 -22.41 13.57 1.40
N GLU A 113 -22.94 14.77 1.53
CA GLU A 113 -22.41 15.98 0.86
C GLU A 113 -21.34 16.72 1.69
N ARG A 114 -21.05 16.27 2.94
CA ARG A 114 -20.12 16.94 3.85
C ARG A 114 -18.67 16.70 3.55
N ALA A 115 -18.34 15.64 2.80
CA ALA A 115 -16.96 15.30 2.49
C ALA A 115 -16.85 14.54 1.18
N LEU A 116 -15.65 14.61 0.58
CA LEU A 116 -15.29 13.85 -0.61
C LEU A 116 -14.36 12.69 -0.23
N PRO A 117 -14.86 11.44 -0.12
CA PRO A 117 -13.99 10.30 0.12
C PRO A 117 -13.13 10.01 -1.11
N ILE A 118 -11.83 9.93 -0.89
CA ILE A 118 -10.86 9.66 -1.94
C ILE A 118 -10.71 8.15 -2.11
N CYS A 119 -10.84 7.67 -3.35
CA CYS A 119 -10.60 6.30 -3.74
C CYS A 119 -9.09 6.06 -3.85
N ALA A 120 -8.44 5.65 -2.74
CA ALA A 120 -7.00 5.42 -2.72
C ALA A 120 -6.64 4.08 -3.37
N LEU A 121 -5.74 4.11 -4.35
CA LEU A 121 -5.21 2.93 -5.02
C LEU A 121 -3.92 2.42 -4.35
N PRO A 122 -3.53 1.17 -4.61
CA PRO A 122 -2.18 0.70 -4.32
C PRO A 122 -1.13 1.58 -5.01
N ARG A 123 0.07 1.58 -4.49
CA ARG A 123 1.20 2.22 -5.17
C ARG A 123 1.44 1.59 -6.54
N GLY A 124 1.89 2.39 -7.49
CA GLY A 124 2.43 1.88 -8.75
C GLY A 124 3.63 0.95 -8.52
N PRO A 125 3.96 0.05 -9.47
CA PRO A 125 4.96 -1.00 -9.25
C PRO A 125 6.32 -0.49 -8.78
N VAL A 126 6.86 0.55 -9.43
CA VAL A 126 8.16 1.14 -9.08
C VAL A 126 8.10 1.81 -7.71
N ALA A 127 7.04 2.56 -7.42
CA ALA A 127 6.88 3.21 -6.11
C ALA A 127 6.70 2.19 -4.98
N ALA A 128 6.03 1.05 -5.23
CA ALA A 128 5.95 -0.06 -4.29
C ALA A 128 7.31 -0.69 -4.02
N LEU A 129 8.13 -0.93 -5.07
CA LEU A 129 9.49 -1.43 -4.91
C LEU A 129 10.34 -0.47 -4.06
N ILE A 130 10.30 0.83 -4.33
CA ILE A 130 11.07 1.81 -3.59
C ILE A 130 10.60 1.94 -2.14
N ALA A 131 9.29 2.10 -1.92
CA ALA A 131 8.77 2.45 -0.60
C ALA A 131 8.60 1.26 0.34
N GLU A 132 8.34 0.06 -0.20
CA GLU A 132 7.89 -1.08 0.61
C GLU A 132 8.85 -2.26 0.55
N TRP A 133 9.45 -2.56 -0.62
CA TRP A 133 10.14 -3.82 -0.84
C TRP A 133 11.66 -3.74 -0.92
N CYS A 134 12.23 -2.80 -1.68
CA CYS A 134 13.66 -2.77 -1.98
C CYS A 134 14.40 -1.53 -1.43
N GLY A 135 13.71 -0.41 -1.30
CA GLY A 135 14.34 0.90 -1.11
C GLY A 135 14.93 1.45 -2.42
N LEU A 136 15.20 2.76 -2.46
CA LEU A 136 15.64 3.44 -3.68
C LEU A 136 16.91 2.83 -4.27
N MET A 137 17.97 2.68 -3.48
CA MET A 137 19.27 2.20 -3.97
C MET A 137 19.19 0.78 -4.53
N THR A 138 18.57 -0.14 -3.80
CA THR A 138 18.43 -1.53 -4.26
C THR A 138 17.55 -1.62 -5.51
N THR A 139 16.46 -0.84 -5.59
CA THR A 139 15.61 -0.78 -6.78
C THR A 139 16.41 -0.34 -8.00
N SER A 140 17.24 0.72 -7.86
CA SER A 140 18.08 1.21 -8.94
C SER A 140 19.15 0.20 -9.38
N TYR A 141 19.80 -0.49 -8.46
CA TYR A 141 20.77 -1.53 -8.83
C TYR A 141 20.09 -2.72 -9.51
N LEU A 142 18.99 -3.22 -8.96
CA LEU A 142 18.29 -4.38 -9.54
C LEU A 142 17.72 -4.11 -10.94
N SER A 143 17.33 -2.87 -11.25
CA SER A 143 16.88 -2.50 -12.59
C SER A 143 17.98 -2.60 -13.66
N VAL A 144 19.26 -2.52 -13.25
CA VAL A 144 20.42 -2.61 -14.14
C VAL A 144 21.04 -4.01 -14.12
N ASP A 145 21.17 -4.60 -12.92
CA ASP A 145 21.88 -5.87 -12.74
C ASP A 145 21.02 -7.10 -13.08
N ALA A 146 19.70 -6.98 -12.98
CA ALA A 146 18.74 -8.07 -13.27
C ALA A 146 17.49 -7.54 -14.03
N PRO A 147 17.65 -6.92 -15.22
CA PRO A 147 16.58 -6.19 -15.88
C PRO A 147 15.39 -7.07 -16.26
N GLU A 148 15.60 -8.29 -16.72
CA GLU A 148 14.51 -9.20 -17.10
C GLU A 148 13.66 -9.62 -15.92
N LEU A 149 14.31 -9.97 -14.79
CA LEU A 149 13.61 -10.30 -13.54
C LEU A 149 12.89 -9.07 -12.97
N PHE A 150 13.52 -7.90 -13.03
CA PHE A 150 12.94 -6.65 -12.60
C PHE A 150 11.64 -6.33 -13.37
N ASP A 151 11.68 -6.45 -14.71
CA ASP A 151 10.51 -6.28 -15.57
C ASP A 151 9.40 -7.30 -15.30
N GLU A 152 9.76 -8.56 -14.97
CA GLU A 152 8.77 -9.57 -14.57
C GLU A 152 8.08 -9.19 -13.26
N VAL A 153 8.80 -8.63 -12.30
CA VAL A 153 8.23 -8.15 -11.04
C VAL A 153 7.28 -6.99 -11.27
N LEU A 154 7.64 -6.01 -12.12
CA LEU A 154 6.75 -4.90 -12.46
C LEU A 154 5.44 -5.41 -13.09
N ARG A 155 5.53 -6.29 -14.07
CA ARG A 155 4.33 -6.91 -14.70
C ARG A 155 3.49 -7.72 -13.71
N ALA A 156 4.11 -8.37 -12.74
CA ALA A 156 3.38 -9.10 -11.71
C ALA A 156 2.59 -8.16 -10.78
N PHE A 157 3.16 -7.00 -10.42
CA PHE A 157 2.43 -5.96 -9.69
C PHE A 157 1.26 -5.41 -10.50
N GLU A 158 1.46 -5.07 -11.77
CA GLU A 158 0.40 -4.61 -12.67
C GLU A 158 -0.75 -5.62 -12.73
N ALA A 159 -0.44 -6.87 -13.09
CA ALA A 159 -1.43 -7.94 -13.17
C ALA A 159 -2.17 -8.19 -11.84
N SER A 160 -1.54 -7.92 -10.69
CA SER A 160 -2.18 -8.08 -9.38
C SER A 160 -3.29 -7.06 -9.13
N THR A 161 -3.33 -5.97 -9.89
CA THR A 161 -4.30 -4.85 -9.74
C THR A 161 -5.35 -4.80 -10.85
N ASP A 162 -5.27 -5.64 -11.88
CA ASP A 162 -6.17 -5.61 -13.03
C ASP A 162 -7.66 -5.71 -12.64
N ASP A 163 -8.00 -6.65 -11.75
CA ASP A 163 -9.38 -6.82 -11.26
C ASP A 163 -9.88 -5.56 -10.53
N LEU A 164 -9.00 -4.90 -9.79
CA LEU A 164 -9.34 -3.65 -9.10
C LEU A 164 -9.60 -2.53 -10.11
N ILE A 165 -8.74 -2.37 -11.10
CA ILE A 165 -8.89 -1.34 -12.13
C ILE A 165 -10.19 -1.55 -12.92
N ALA A 166 -10.50 -2.78 -13.31
CA ALA A 166 -11.76 -3.11 -13.96
C ALA A 166 -12.98 -2.75 -13.10
N ALA A 167 -12.95 -3.13 -11.80
CA ALA A 167 -14.04 -2.80 -10.88
C ALA A 167 -14.21 -1.28 -10.65
N LEU A 168 -13.11 -0.52 -10.68
CA LEU A 168 -13.16 0.94 -10.55
C LEU A 168 -13.67 1.62 -11.81
N ALA A 169 -13.37 1.09 -13.00
CA ALA A 169 -13.90 1.57 -14.26
C ALA A 169 -15.44 1.48 -14.30
N ASP A 170 -16.01 0.43 -13.68
CA ASP A 170 -17.45 0.27 -13.54
C ASP A 170 -18.03 1.14 -12.42
N TYR A 171 -17.34 1.23 -11.30
CA TYR A 171 -17.77 2.00 -10.12
C TYR A 171 -17.71 3.52 -10.33
N ARG A 172 -16.72 4.01 -11.08
CA ARG A 172 -16.50 5.43 -11.42
C ARG A 172 -16.48 6.37 -10.21
N PRO A 173 -15.53 6.21 -9.29
CA PRO A 173 -15.40 7.12 -8.15
C PRO A 173 -15.09 8.55 -8.64
N VAL A 174 -15.53 9.56 -7.87
CA VAL A 174 -15.33 10.97 -8.22
C VAL A 174 -13.84 11.34 -8.23
N VAL A 175 -13.07 10.81 -7.27
CA VAL A 175 -11.63 11.05 -7.16
C VAL A 175 -10.90 9.74 -6.96
N VAL A 176 -9.86 9.53 -7.76
CA VAL A 176 -8.90 8.44 -7.62
C VAL A 176 -7.56 9.03 -7.20
N HIS A 177 -6.95 8.47 -6.16
CA HIS A 177 -5.68 8.93 -5.62
C HIS A 177 -4.62 7.84 -5.74
N PHE A 178 -3.55 8.14 -6.46
CA PHE A 178 -2.32 7.36 -6.48
C PHE A 178 -1.32 7.96 -5.49
N CYS A 179 -0.80 7.12 -4.59
CA CYS A 179 0.21 7.55 -3.62
C CYS A 179 1.63 7.46 -4.20
N ASP A 180 1.80 7.86 -5.45
CA ASP A 180 3.09 7.87 -6.13
C ASP A 180 3.65 9.30 -6.15
N ASN A 181 4.83 9.48 -5.52
CA ASN A 181 5.55 10.73 -5.64
C ASN A 181 6.26 10.74 -6.99
N ILE A 182 5.78 11.54 -7.92
CA ILE A 182 6.43 11.78 -9.19
C ILE A 182 7.24 13.05 -9.02
N SER A 183 8.56 12.93 -8.88
CA SER A 183 9.47 14.07 -9.03
C SER A 183 9.86 14.15 -10.51
N GLY A 184 9.42 15.20 -11.20
CA GLY A 184 9.87 15.53 -12.54
C GLY A 184 11.04 16.51 -12.41
N GLU A 185 12.27 16.02 -12.50
CA GLU A 185 13.45 16.81 -12.88
C GLU A 185 14.00 16.27 -14.18
#